data_52d2a2ef162ed25aa9b3298f44b3f4bc
#
_entry.id   52d2a2ef162ed25aa9b3298f44b3f4bc
#
_cell.length_a   1.000
_cell.length_b   1.000
_cell.length_c   1.000
_cell.angle_alpha   90.00
_cell.angle_beta   90.00
_cell.angle_gamma   90.00
#
_symmetry.space_group_name_H-M   'P 1'
#
loop_
_entity.id
_entity.type
_entity.pdbx_description
1 polymer ?
#
loop_
_entity_poly.entity_id
_entity_poly.type
_entity_poly.pdbx_seq_one_letter_code
_entity_poly.pdbx_strand_id
1 'polypeptide(L)'
;MGENIYGDKKYGLREIIQNSIDACKTMEETAQTHENFIFQKYEPIIIIALNKEKQSVTILDNGSGMNVEILKKYFLNVGVSYYNSDAYNLQGREYSPIGHYGIGFLSCFMLSDKVEVRTKHIEENKIIKIEFEKNSEYICLTYEDKSKTQGTEIVLDYEQFMSIFPNGISEIKSFVEDNFLDFGVWIKILVQEKSQQKTYICNLRKPEDVLAEKICLNQYLDGIEAYVECNYKGLNFAKKIKDLNGNKSYYYNHIENEIIEEDNKTRCILRVFYCRI
;
A
#
# COMPACT_ATOMS: atom_id res chain seq x y z
N MET A 1 -7.79 -4.07 17.74
CA MET A 1 -7.57 -5.28 16.92
C MET A 1 -6.33 -5.18 16.02
N GLY A 2 -6.13 -4.10 15.26
CA GLY A 2 -4.97 -3.98 14.36
C GLY A 2 -3.60 -4.07 15.04
N GLU A 3 -3.42 -3.45 16.18
CA GLU A 3 -2.15 -3.49 16.96
C GLU A 3 -1.75 -4.91 17.39
N ASN A 4 -2.72 -5.79 17.64
CA ASN A 4 -2.45 -7.19 18.00
C ASN A 4 -2.05 -8.07 16.80
N ILE A 5 -2.29 -7.59 15.57
CA ILE A 5 -1.98 -8.34 14.35
C ILE A 5 -0.58 -7.99 13.85
N TYR A 6 -0.16 -6.72 13.94
CA TYR A 6 1.07 -6.24 13.33
C TYR A 6 2.18 -5.81 14.28
N GLY A 7 1.88 -5.58 15.56
CA GLY A 7 2.85 -5.15 16.58
C GLY A 7 3.39 -3.73 16.44
N ASP A 8 3.39 -3.12 15.25
CA ASP A 8 3.82 -1.74 15.00
C ASP A 8 2.76 -0.99 14.18
N LYS A 9 2.41 0.21 14.64
CA LYS A 9 1.42 1.10 13.99
C LYS A 9 1.83 1.55 12.60
N LYS A 10 3.13 1.59 12.28
CA LYS A 10 3.67 1.95 10.97
C LYS A 10 3.14 1.06 9.85
N TYR A 11 2.83 -0.20 10.16
CA TYR A 11 2.22 -1.10 9.19
C TYR A 11 0.85 -0.65 8.68
N GLY A 12 0.16 0.25 9.41
CA GLY A 12 -1.03 0.92 8.90
C GLY A 12 -0.75 1.73 7.63
N LEU A 13 0.35 2.49 7.62
CA LEU A 13 0.79 3.22 6.43
C LEU A 13 1.16 2.28 5.28
N ARG A 14 1.85 1.18 5.60
CA ARG A 14 2.21 0.17 4.60
C ARG A 14 0.99 -0.40 3.89
N GLU A 15 -0.04 -0.79 4.63
CA GLU A 15 -1.27 -1.34 4.07
C GLU A 15 -2.02 -0.33 3.18
N ILE A 16 -2.07 0.94 3.61
CA ILE A 16 -2.71 1.98 2.79
C ILE A 16 -1.95 2.19 1.49
N ILE A 17 -0.62 2.33 1.53
CA ILE A 17 0.20 2.48 0.33
C ILE A 17 0.08 1.26 -0.58
N GLN A 18 0.02 0.05 0.00
CA GLN A 18 -0.15 -1.19 -0.76
C GLN A 18 -1.46 -1.20 -1.54
N ASN A 19 -2.57 -0.85 -0.87
CA ASN A 19 -3.87 -0.74 -1.53
C ASN A 19 -3.86 0.35 -2.62
N SER A 20 -3.14 1.45 -2.39
CA SER A 20 -2.97 2.51 -3.39
C SER A 20 -2.15 2.05 -4.60
N ILE A 21 -1.11 1.23 -4.40
CA ILE A 21 -0.34 0.61 -5.49
C ILE A 21 -1.25 -0.31 -6.31
N ASP A 22 -2.02 -1.18 -5.66
CA ASP A 22 -2.95 -2.09 -6.32
C ASP A 22 -4.01 -1.33 -7.14
N ALA A 23 -4.56 -0.25 -6.58
CA ALA A 23 -5.51 0.61 -7.28
C ALA A 23 -4.88 1.30 -8.50
N CYS A 24 -3.64 1.79 -8.37
CA CYS A 24 -2.89 2.40 -9.46
C CYS A 24 -2.58 1.40 -10.58
N LYS A 25 -2.15 0.19 -10.24
CA LYS A 25 -1.85 -0.86 -11.24
C LYS A 25 -3.12 -1.34 -11.95
N THR A 26 -4.22 -1.51 -11.21
CA THR A 26 -5.53 -1.80 -11.79
C THR A 26 -5.97 -0.70 -12.76
N MET A 27 -5.73 0.57 -12.42
CA MET A 27 -6.02 1.70 -13.28
C MET A 27 -5.13 1.73 -14.52
N GLU A 28 -3.84 1.40 -14.38
CA GLU A 28 -2.88 1.37 -15.49
C GLU A 28 -3.35 0.39 -16.58
N GLU A 29 -3.78 -0.82 -16.22
CA GLU A 29 -4.37 -1.79 -17.16
C GLU A 29 -5.67 -1.26 -17.77
N THR A 30 -6.54 -0.66 -16.96
CA THR A 30 -7.81 -0.09 -17.45
C THR A 30 -7.56 1.04 -18.44
N ALA A 31 -6.55 1.89 -18.20
CA ALA A 31 -6.20 3.00 -19.09
C ALA A 31 -5.70 2.53 -20.46
N GLN A 32 -5.15 1.33 -20.55
CA GLN A 32 -4.72 0.74 -21.83
C GLN A 32 -5.87 0.20 -22.68
N THR A 33 -6.98 -0.20 -22.06
CA THR A 33 -8.10 -0.87 -22.73
C THR A 33 -9.35 0.00 -22.83
N HIS A 34 -9.50 1.01 -21.99
CA HIS A 34 -10.72 1.83 -21.93
C HIS A 34 -10.66 3.00 -22.92
N GLU A 35 -11.63 3.10 -23.82
CA GLU A 35 -11.67 4.09 -24.93
C GLU A 35 -11.47 5.55 -24.47
N ASN A 36 -11.97 5.90 -23.29
CA ASN A 36 -11.86 7.27 -22.74
C ASN A 36 -10.42 7.64 -22.30
N PHE A 37 -9.51 6.68 -22.19
CA PHE A 37 -8.14 6.88 -21.69
C PHE A 37 -7.06 6.56 -22.71
N ILE A 38 -7.38 5.95 -23.85
CA ILE A 38 -6.41 5.54 -24.90
C ILE A 38 -5.49 6.70 -25.34
N PHE A 39 -5.97 7.95 -25.26
CA PHE A 39 -5.21 9.14 -25.67
C PHE A 39 -4.53 9.88 -24.54
N GLN A 40 -4.70 9.43 -23.28
CA GLN A 40 -4.09 10.06 -22.10
C GLN A 40 -3.05 9.12 -21.50
N LYS A 41 -1.79 9.61 -21.45
CA LYS A 41 -0.74 8.89 -20.74
C LYS A 41 -1.08 8.87 -19.24
N TYR A 42 -1.42 7.70 -18.73
CA TYR A 42 -1.62 7.51 -17.30
C TYR A 42 -0.26 7.37 -16.61
N GLU A 43 -0.03 8.13 -15.56
CA GLU A 43 1.16 8.05 -14.72
C GLU A 43 0.74 7.74 -13.29
N PRO A 44 0.97 6.50 -12.81
CA PRO A 44 0.62 6.09 -11.46
C PRO A 44 1.35 6.92 -10.41
N ILE A 45 0.60 7.50 -9.48
CA ILE A 45 1.19 8.34 -8.42
C ILE A 45 0.46 8.18 -7.09
N ILE A 46 1.26 8.11 -6.02
CA ILE A 46 0.81 8.16 -4.64
C ILE A 46 1.45 9.36 -3.96
N ILE A 47 0.67 10.14 -3.24
CA ILE A 47 1.12 11.33 -2.55
C ILE A 47 0.78 11.22 -1.06
N ILE A 48 1.78 11.37 -0.21
CA ILE A 48 1.62 11.54 1.24
C ILE A 48 1.78 13.03 1.53
N ALA A 49 0.67 13.73 1.76
CA ALA A 49 0.68 15.16 1.99
C ALA A 49 0.55 15.47 3.50
N LEU A 50 1.56 16.12 4.05
CA LEU A 50 1.63 16.56 5.44
C LEU A 50 1.27 18.05 5.50
N ASN A 51 0.16 18.39 6.15
CA ASN A 51 -0.29 19.77 6.31
C ASN A 51 -0.51 20.09 7.79
N LYS A 52 0.49 20.75 8.39
CA LYS A 52 0.46 21.12 9.81
C LYS A 52 -0.59 22.18 10.11
N GLU A 53 -0.87 23.10 9.19
CA GLU A 53 -1.88 24.15 9.41
C GLU A 53 -3.29 23.60 9.42
N LYS A 54 -3.57 22.64 8.54
CA LYS A 54 -4.86 21.94 8.49
C LYS A 54 -4.97 20.80 9.48
N GLN A 55 -3.90 20.52 10.24
CA GLN A 55 -3.81 19.38 11.16
C GLN A 55 -4.20 18.06 10.49
N SER A 56 -3.74 17.86 9.24
CA SER A 56 -4.09 16.68 8.45
C SER A 56 -2.88 16.06 7.75
N VAL A 57 -2.92 14.74 7.67
CA VAL A 57 -2.09 13.96 6.75
C VAL A 57 -3.02 13.32 5.74
N THR A 58 -2.72 13.51 4.46
CA THR A 58 -3.52 12.97 3.38
C THR A 58 -2.71 11.99 2.57
N ILE A 59 -3.21 10.77 2.39
CA ILE A 59 -2.64 9.78 1.49
C ILE A 59 -3.57 9.70 0.29
N LEU A 60 -3.06 10.09 -0.87
CA LEU A 60 -3.81 10.21 -2.12
C LEU A 60 -3.20 9.31 -3.18
N ASP A 61 -4.03 8.57 -3.90
CA ASP A 61 -3.66 7.89 -5.15
C ASP A 61 -4.53 8.36 -6.32
N ASN A 62 -4.05 8.16 -7.53
CA ASN A 62 -4.83 8.36 -8.75
C ASN A 62 -5.29 7.03 -9.38
N GLY A 63 -5.46 6.02 -8.56
CA GLY A 63 -5.85 4.67 -8.97
C GLY A 63 -7.30 4.54 -9.43
N SER A 64 -7.80 3.31 -9.49
CA SER A 64 -9.16 2.99 -9.96
C SER A 64 -10.28 3.55 -9.10
N GLY A 65 -9.99 3.90 -7.84
CA GLY A 65 -10.98 4.31 -6.86
C GLY A 65 -11.97 3.20 -6.49
N MET A 66 -12.98 3.56 -5.70
CA MET A 66 -14.01 2.63 -5.22
C MET A 66 -15.41 3.17 -5.50
N ASN A 67 -16.32 2.30 -5.96
CA ASN A 67 -17.75 2.57 -5.98
C ASN A 67 -18.42 2.12 -4.66
N VAL A 68 -19.72 2.38 -4.51
CA VAL A 68 -20.46 2.03 -3.27
C VAL A 68 -20.43 0.54 -2.98
N GLU A 69 -20.45 -0.29 -4.01
CA GLU A 69 -20.43 -1.74 -3.85
C GLU A 69 -19.08 -2.23 -3.31
N ILE A 70 -17.98 -1.78 -3.90
CA ILE A 70 -16.62 -2.08 -3.44
C ILE A 70 -16.44 -1.59 -1.99
N LEU A 71 -16.89 -0.37 -1.69
CA LEU A 71 -16.83 0.16 -0.34
C LEU A 71 -17.57 -0.70 0.68
N LYS A 72 -18.84 -1.02 0.42
CA LYS A 72 -19.69 -1.77 1.36
C LYS A 72 -19.29 -3.22 1.52
N LYS A 73 -18.95 -3.88 0.41
CA LYS A 73 -18.66 -5.33 0.43
C LYS A 73 -17.24 -5.65 0.86
N TYR A 74 -16.29 -4.76 0.58
CA TYR A 74 -14.86 -5.08 0.73
C TYR A 74 -14.12 -4.11 1.64
N PHE A 75 -14.14 -2.80 1.37
CA PHE A 75 -13.35 -1.85 2.16
C PHE A 75 -13.81 -1.78 3.63
N LEU A 76 -15.10 -1.74 3.89
CA LEU A 76 -15.70 -1.68 5.23
C LEU A 76 -15.87 -3.06 5.88
N ASN A 77 -15.61 -4.14 5.17
CA ASN A 77 -15.71 -5.51 5.64
C ASN A 77 -14.32 -6.09 5.94
N VAL A 78 -14.06 -6.32 7.21
CA VAL A 78 -12.78 -6.88 7.65
C VAL A 78 -12.64 -8.33 7.22
N GLY A 79 -11.48 -8.67 6.62
CA GLY A 79 -11.18 -10.02 6.17
C GLY A 79 -11.71 -10.38 4.78
N VAL A 80 -12.31 -9.42 4.07
CA VAL A 80 -12.81 -9.63 2.71
C VAL A 80 -12.11 -8.68 1.75
N SER A 81 -11.31 -9.22 0.82
CA SER A 81 -10.60 -8.42 -0.18
C SER A 81 -11.37 -8.36 -1.50
N TYR A 82 -11.48 -7.16 -2.08
CA TYR A 82 -12.04 -6.97 -3.43
C TYR A 82 -11.23 -7.75 -4.48
N TYR A 83 -9.93 -7.74 -4.32
CA TYR A 83 -9.00 -8.37 -5.27
C TYR A 83 -9.06 -9.92 -5.27
N ASN A 84 -9.65 -10.53 -4.25
CA ASN A 84 -9.93 -11.98 -4.20
C ASN A 84 -11.34 -12.32 -4.68
N SER A 85 -12.15 -11.32 -5.06
CA SER A 85 -13.54 -11.55 -5.45
C SER A 85 -13.66 -12.07 -6.88
N ASP A 86 -14.75 -12.83 -7.13
CA ASP A 86 -15.11 -13.25 -8.47
C ASP A 86 -15.30 -12.04 -9.40
N ALA A 87 -15.86 -10.94 -8.87
CA ALA A 87 -16.07 -9.71 -9.63
C ALA A 87 -14.75 -9.11 -10.17
N TYR A 88 -13.65 -9.22 -9.43
CA TYR A 88 -12.33 -8.81 -9.90
C TYR A 88 -11.71 -9.83 -10.85
N ASN A 89 -11.75 -11.11 -10.50
CA ASN A 89 -11.14 -12.19 -11.26
C ASN A 89 -11.77 -12.37 -12.66
N LEU A 90 -13.08 -12.16 -12.79
CA LEU A 90 -13.80 -12.22 -14.07
C LEU A 90 -13.43 -11.08 -15.05
N GLN A 91 -12.74 -10.04 -14.59
CA GLN A 91 -12.29 -8.96 -15.47
C GLN A 91 -11.09 -9.36 -16.34
N GLY A 92 -10.51 -10.55 -16.13
CA GLY A 92 -9.41 -11.08 -16.96
C GLY A 92 -8.14 -10.25 -16.92
N ARG A 93 -7.85 -9.62 -15.78
CA ARG A 93 -6.69 -8.74 -15.58
C ARG A 93 -5.40 -9.54 -15.51
N GLU A 94 -4.32 -9.00 -16.06
CA GLU A 94 -2.98 -9.59 -15.97
C GLU A 94 -2.31 -9.26 -14.63
N TYR A 95 -2.63 -8.11 -14.05
CA TYR A 95 -2.09 -7.69 -12.74
C TYR A 95 -2.70 -8.53 -11.61
N SER A 96 -1.83 -9.09 -10.78
CA SER A 96 -2.22 -9.82 -9.57
C SER A 96 -2.00 -8.90 -8.34
N PRO A 97 -3.06 -8.34 -7.75
CA PRO A 97 -2.96 -7.45 -6.61
C PRO A 97 -2.33 -8.12 -5.38
N ILE A 98 -1.74 -7.31 -4.52
CA ILE A 98 -1.04 -7.75 -3.31
C ILE A 98 -1.98 -7.78 -2.10
N GLY A 99 -2.97 -6.86 -2.08
CA GLY A 99 -3.89 -6.65 -0.97
C GLY A 99 -4.93 -7.76 -0.82
N HIS A 100 -4.55 -8.88 -0.20
CA HIS A 100 -5.42 -10.06 -0.04
C HIS A 100 -6.17 -10.13 1.30
N TYR A 101 -5.78 -9.33 2.30
CA TYR A 101 -6.24 -9.55 3.67
C TYR A 101 -7.56 -8.84 4.03
N GLY A 102 -8.01 -7.87 3.24
CA GLY A 102 -9.25 -7.14 3.53
C GLY A 102 -9.23 -6.37 4.85
N ILE A 103 -8.08 -5.82 5.23
CA ILE A 103 -7.89 -5.07 6.49
C ILE A 103 -7.66 -3.58 6.29
N GLY A 104 -7.84 -3.09 5.06
CA GLY A 104 -7.59 -1.69 4.70
C GLY A 104 -8.29 -0.68 5.62
N PHE A 105 -9.53 -0.96 5.97
CA PHE A 105 -10.30 -0.16 6.92
C PHE A 105 -9.67 -0.12 8.33
N LEU A 106 -9.25 -1.27 8.86
CA LEU A 106 -8.59 -1.35 10.17
C LEU A 106 -7.22 -0.67 10.17
N SER A 107 -6.51 -0.70 9.05
CA SER A 107 -5.19 -0.09 8.92
C SER A 107 -5.24 1.42 9.12
N CYS A 108 -6.33 2.07 8.70
CA CYS A 108 -6.55 3.49 8.95
C CYS A 108 -6.58 3.80 10.46
N PHE A 109 -7.22 2.94 11.28
CA PHE A 109 -7.29 3.12 12.73
C PHE A 109 -6.00 2.82 13.49
N MET A 110 -5.00 2.26 12.83
CA MET A 110 -3.64 2.17 13.40
C MET A 110 -2.96 3.53 13.40
N LEU A 111 -3.33 4.41 12.46
CA LEU A 111 -2.68 5.70 12.23
C LEU A 111 -3.46 6.88 12.80
N SER A 112 -4.80 6.78 12.88
CA SER A 112 -5.66 7.88 13.33
C SER A 112 -6.97 7.33 13.87
N ASP A 113 -7.47 7.93 14.97
CA ASP A 113 -8.78 7.56 15.52
C ASP A 113 -9.94 8.16 14.72
N LYS A 114 -9.67 9.19 13.91
CA LYS A 114 -10.64 9.81 13.00
C LYS A 114 -10.11 9.76 11.59
N VAL A 115 -10.91 9.26 10.67
CA VAL A 115 -10.54 9.04 9.27
C VAL A 115 -11.64 9.54 8.35
N GLU A 116 -11.24 10.28 7.32
CA GLU A 116 -12.08 10.63 6.19
C GLU A 116 -11.54 9.95 4.94
N VAL A 117 -12.39 9.30 4.17
CA VAL A 117 -12.03 8.71 2.87
C VAL A 117 -12.88 9.35 1.80
N ARG A 118 -12.24 9.88 0.76
CA ARG A 118 -12.87 10.31 -0.47
C ARG A 118 -12.42 9.42 -1.60
N THR A 119 -13.35 8.88 -2.34
CA THR A 119 -13.01 7.99 -3.44
C THR A 119 -13.93 8.19 -4.62
N LYS A 120 -13.38 8.08 -5.83
CA LYS A 120 -14.12 8.15 -7.08
C LYS A 120 -13.67 7.02 -7.99
N HIS A 121 -14.57 6.10 -8.26
CA HIS A 121 -14.32 5.03 -9.22
C HIS A 121 -14.32 5.57 -10.65
N ILE A 122 -13.55 4.94 -11.52
CA ILE A 122 -13.43 5.32 -12.93
C ILE A 122 -14.77 5.38 -13.67
N GLU A 123 -15.70 4.50 -13.34
CA GLU A 123 -17.02 4.39 -13.96
C GLU A 123 -18.06 5.34 -13.33
N GLU A 124 -17.71 6.04 -12.25
CA GLU A 124 -18.62 6.89 -11.51
C GLU A 124 -18.41 8.38 -11.80
N ASN A 125 -19.48 9.16 -11.71
CA ASN A 125 -19.42 10.61 -11.90
C ASN A 125 -19.32 11.40 -10.59
N LYS A 126 -19.55 10.74 -9.45
CA LYS A 126 -19.57 11.34 -8.12
C LYS A 126 -18.45 10.82 -7.24
N ILE A 127 -17.96 11.69 -6.36
CA ILE A 127 -17.10 11.29 -5.27
C ILE A 127 -17.97 10.75 -4.15
N ILE A 128 -17.55 9.65 -3.56
CA ILE A 128 -18.10 9.13 -2.32
C ILE A 128 -17.18 9.58 -1.19
N LYS A 129 -17.74 10.30 -0.23
CA LYS A 129 -17.06 10.71 1.00
C LYS A 129 -17.58 9.88 2.16
N ILE A 130 -16.67 9.32 2.95
CA ILE A 130 -17.00 8.55 4.15
C ILE A 130 -16.20 9.13 5.31
N GLU A 131 -16.87 9.34 6.43
CA GLU A 131 -16.27 9.73 7.69
C GLU A 131 -16.55 8.65 8.74
N PHE A 132 -15.52 8.26 9.47
CA PHE A 132 -15.62 7.29 10.54
C PHE A 132 -14.64 7.58 11.68
N GLU A 133 -15.04 7.21 12.90
CA GLU A 133 -14.25 7.35 14.12
C GLU A 133 -14.16 5.99 14.83
N LYS A 134 -13.04 5.73 15.50
CA LYS A 134 -12.68 4.43 16.08
C LYS A 134 -13.72 3.87 17.06
N ASN A 135 -14.43 4.73 17.78
CA ASN A 135 -15.43 4.34 18.77
C ASN A 135 -16.87 4.65 18.34
N SER A 136 -17.10 5.00 17.08
CA SER A 136 -18.41 5.26 16.53
C SER A 136 -19.05 3.99 16.00
N GLU A 137 -20.33 3.79 16.29
CA GLU A 137 -21.14 2.75 15.67
C GLU A 137 -21.68 3.17 14.28
N TYR A 138 -21.45 4.44 13.90
CA TYR A 138 -22.01 5.03 12.69
C TYR A 138 -20.90 5.42 11.72
N ILE A 139 -21.16 5.20 10.46
CA ILE A 139 -20.37 5.65 9.33
C ILE A 139 -21.22 6.61 8.54
N CYS A 140 -20.74 7.85 8.36
CA CYS A 140 -21.40 8.84 7.53
C CYS A 140 -20.91 8.70 6.08
N LEU A 141 -21.84 8.48 5.15
CA LEU A 141 -21.56 8.41 3.73
C LEU A 141 -22.31 9.53 3.01
N THR A 142 -21.58 10.35 2.25
CA THR A 142 -22.12 11.46 1.46
C THR A 142 -21.57 11.42 0.04
N TYR A 143 -22.21 12.16 -0.87
CA TYR A 143 -21.79 12.31 -2.26
C TYR A 143 -21.41 13.76 -2.54
N GLU A 144 -20.29 13.93 -3.27
CA GLU A 144 -19.83 15.24 -3.72
C GLU A 144 -19.80 15.28 -5.26
N ASP A 145 -20.29 16.38 -5.84
CA ASP A 145 -20.41 16.52 -7.31
C ASP A 145 -19.13 17.06 -7.99
N LYS A 146 -18.10 17.42 -7.21
CA LYS A 146 -16.96 18.19 -7.71
C LYS A 146 -15.65 17.43 -7.62
N SER A 147 -15.31 16.65 -8.62
CA SER A 147 -13.88 16.39 -8.94
C SER A 147 -13.68 15.88 -10.35
N LYS A 148 -12.64 16.39 -10.99
CA LYS A 148 -12.10 15.83 -12.24
C LYS A 148 -11.15 14.65 -11.98
N THR A 149 -10.74 14.43 -10.74
CA THR A 149 -9.75 13.40 -10.36
C THR A 149 -10.46 12.15 -9.87
N GLN A 150 -10.03 10.99 -10.37
CA GLN A 150 -10.36 9.67 -9.85
C GLN A 150 -9.30 9.21 -8.86
N GLY A 151 -9.56 8.12 -8.14
CA GLY A 151 -8.65 7.56 -7.16
C GLY A 151 -9.21 7.63 -5.75
N THR A 152 -8.34 7.48 -4.76
CA THR A 152 -8.72 7.50 -3.35
C THR A 152 -7.87 8.47 -2.56
N GLU A 153 -8.49 9.20 -1.65
CA GLU A 153 -7.89 10.13 -0.70
C GLU A 153 -8.28 9.70 0.71
N ILE A 154 -7.28 9.43 1.56
CA ILE A 154 -7.45 9.09 2.98
C ILE A 154 -6.87 10.22 3.81
N VAL A 155 -7.71 10.86 4.63
CA VAL A 155 -7.33 11.98 5.49
C VAL A 155 -7.29 11.50 6.94
N LEU A 156 -6.16 11.74 7.60
CA LEU A 156 -5.82 11.31 8.95
C LEU A 156 -5.48 12.53 9.82
N ASP A 157 -5.57 12.37 11.13
CA ASP A 157 -5.10 13.38 12.09
C ASP A 157 -3.58 13.52 12.06
N TYR A 158 -3.09 14.76 11.98
CA TYR A 158 -1.67 15.08 11.85
C TYR A 158 -0.86 14.67 13.08
N GLU A 159 -1.32 15.02 14.28
CA GLU A 159 -0.57 14.78 15.52
C GLU A 159 -0.50 13.27 15.82
N GLN A 160 -1.59 12.54 15.62
CA GLN A 160 -1.61 11.09 15.82
C GLN A 160 -0.68 10.39 14.83
N PHE A 161 -0.74 10.76 13.55
CA PHE A 161 0.13 10.20 12.52
C PHE A 161 1.61 10.50 12.82
N MET A 162 1.94 11.77 13.13
CA MET A 162 3.33 12.16 13.42
C MET A 162 3.87 11.56 14.70
N SER A 163 3.02 11.18 15.66
CA SER A 163 3.46 10.46 16.86
C SER A 163 4.01 9.05 16.56
N ILE A 164 3.62 8.46 15.44
CA ILE A 164 4.10 7.16 14.94
C ILE A 164 5.46 7.30 14.26
N PHE A 165 5.75 8.48 13.71
CA PHE A 165 7.00 8.81 13.00
C PHE A 165 7.75 9.96 13.70
N PRO A 166 8.33 9.72 14.89
CA PRO A 166 8.92 10.78 15.71
C PRO A 166 10.11 11.50 15.06
N ASN A 167 10.82 10.84 14.13
CA ASN A 167 11.90 11.46 13.36
C ASN A 167 11.40 12.19 12.10
N GLY A 168 10.09 12.32 11.93
CA GLY A 168 9.45 13.12 10.91
C GLY A 168 9.60 12.57 9.49
N ILE A 169 9.77 13.49 8.55
CA ILE A 169 9.75 13.19 7.10
C ILE A 169 10.82 12.19 6.68
N SER A 170 12.01 12.26 7.28
CA SER A 170 13.11 11.34 6.97
C SER A 170 12.73 9.89 7.32
N GLU A 171 12.04 9.70 8.43
CA GLU A 171 11.59 8.38 8.86
C GLU A 171 10.46 7.85 7.97
N ILE A 172 9.48 8.70 7.63
CA ILE A 172 8.41 8.32 6.69
C ILE A 172 9.01 7.91 5.35
N LYS A 173 9.98 8.71 4.83
CA LYS A 173 10.65 8.43 3.58
C LYS A 173 11.42 7.11 3.62
N SER A 174 12.26 6.90 4.65
CA SER A 174 12.99 5.64 4.81
C SER A 174 12.05 4.46 4.97
N PHE A 175 10.96 4.61 5.74
CA PHE A 175 9.96 3.55 5.89
C PHE A 175 9.35 3.15 4.55
N VAL A 176 9.02 4.11 3.68
CA VAL A 176 8.49 3.82 2.34
C VAL A 176 9.55 3.14 1.47
N GLU A 177 10.78 3.67 1.46
CA GLU A 177 11.88 3.13 0.65
C GLU A 177 12.32 1.72 1.08
N ASP A 178 12.18 1.39 2.35
CA ASP A 178 12.52 0.07 2.90
C ASP A 178 11.43 -0.99 2.68
N ASN A 179 10.17 -0.56 2.54
CA ASN A 179 9.02 -1.48 2.45
C ASN A 179 8.47 -1.67 1.03
N PHE A 180 8.87 -0.85 0.06
CA PHE A 180 8.34 -0.93 -1.30
C PHE A 180 9.45 -0.97 -2.35
N LEU A 181 9.14 -1.64 -3.46
CA LEU A 181 9.97 -1.65 -4.67
C LEU A 181 9.34 -0.78 -5.75
N ASP A 182 10.16 -0.35 -6.72
CA ASP A 182 9.71 0.42 -7.88
C ASP A 182 9.04 -0.49 -8.91
N PHE A 183 7.72 -0.41 -8.97
CA PHE A 183 6.87 -1.04 -9.99
C PHE A 183 6.28 -0.03 -10.97
N GLY A 184 6.93 1.12 -11.12
CA GLY A 184 6.46 2.19 -11.97
C GLY A 184 5.39 3.07 -11.32
N VAL A 185 5.22 2.99 -10.00
CA VAL A 185 4.34 3.87 -9.24
C VAL A 185 5.17 4.92 -8.49
N TRP A 186 4.96 6.19 -8.80
CA TRP A 186 5.65 7.27 -8.11
C TRP A 186 5.09 7.49 -6.71
N ILE A 187 5.95 7.48 -5.68
CA ILE A 187 5.56 7.83 -4.32
C ILE A 187 6.26 9.12 -3.92
N LYS A 188 5.47 10.15 -3.54
CA LYS A 188 5.96 11.48 -3.18
C LYS A 188 5.43 11.89 -1.81
N ILE A 189 6.28 12.57 -1.04
CA ILE A 189 5.88 13.21 0.22
C ILE A 189 5.83 14.71 -0.03
N LEU A 190 4.67 15.32 0.18
CA LEU A 190 4.46 16.76 0.12
C LEU A 190 4.35 17.30 1.54
N VAL A 191 5.12 18.34 1.83
CA VAL A 191 5.07 19.03 3.12
C VAL A 191 4.63 20.45 2.88
N GLN A 192 3.51 20.83 3.49
CA GLN A 192 3.01 22.19 3.44
C GLN A 192 3.23 22.87 4.79
N GLU A 193 4.07 23.90 4.79
CA GLU A 193 4.34 24.77 5.94
C GLU A 193 4.16 26.22 5.50
N LYS A 194 3.16 26.90 6.08
CA LYS A 194 2.81 28.29 5.71
C LYS A 194 2.56 28.37 4.18
N SER A 195 3.22 29.32 3.53
CA SER A 195 3.10 29.51 2.08
C SER A 195 4.08 28.68 1.25
N GLN A 196 4.85 27.77 1.87
CA GLN A 196 5.87 26.97 1.20
C GLN A 196 5.45 25.52 1.11
N GLN A 197 5.61 24.94 -0.08
CA GLN A 197 5.43 23.53 -0.33
C GLN A 197 6.78 22.90 -0.70
N LYS A 198 7.16 21.85 0.01
CA LYS A 198 8.33 21.04 -0.30
C LYS A 198 7.91 19.65 -0.75
N THR A 199 8.57 19.15 -1.76
CA THR A 199 8.31 17.82 -2.32
C THR A 199 9.52 16.93 -2.13
N TYR A 200 9.33 15.74 -1.59
CA TYR A 200 10.35 14.71 -1.45
C TYR A 200 9.89 13.50 -2.28
N ILE A 201 10.76 13.02 -3.17
CA ILE A 201 10.51 11.81 -3.96
C ILE A 201 11.10 10.63 -3.19
N CYS A 202 10.33 9.57 -3.02
CA CYS A 202 10.83 8.31 -2.50
C CYS A 202 11.57 7.57 -3.62
N ASN A 203 12.82 7.22 -3.36
CA ASN A 203 13.69 6.52 -4.33
C ASN A 203 13.55 5.01 -4.07
N LEU A 204 12.56 4.40 -4.69
CA LEU A 204 12.31 2.98 -4.57
C LEU A 204 13.36 2.20 -5.38
N ARG A 205 13.83 1.08 -4.83
CA ARG A 205 14.74 0.18 -5.52
C ARG A 205 13.98 -0.64 -6.56
N LYS A 206 14.56 -0.81 -7.73
CA LYS A 206 13.98 -1.72 -8.73
C LYS A 206 14.14 -3.18 -8.28
N PRO A 207 13.20 -4.06 -8.64
CA PRO A 207 13.32 -5.49 -8.33
C PRO A 207 14.64 -6.12 -8.81
N GLU A 208 15.17 -5.63 -9.94
CA GLU A 208 16.41 -6.12 -10.53
C GLU A 208 17.66 -5.67 -9.76
N ASP A 209 17.58 -4.53 -9.06
CA ASP A 209 18.69 -3.92 -8.32
C ASP A 209 18.82 -4.46 -6.90
N VAL A 210 17.87 -5.28 -6.46
CA VAL A 210 17.97 -5.96 -5.16
C VAL A 210 19.05 -7.02 -5.29
N LEU A 211 20.27 -6.65 -4.89
CA LEU A 211 21.40 -7.56 -4.78
C LEU A 211 21.11 -8.57 -3.68
N ALA A 212 20.67 -9.74 -4.11
CA ALA A 212 20.31 -10.82 -3.22
C ALA A 212 21.15 -12.05 -3.55
N GLU A 213 21.61 -12.74 -2.53
CA GLU A 213 22.20 -14.06 -2.72
C GLU A 213 21.10 -14.99 -3.27
N LYS A 214 21.34 -15.56 -4.45
CA LYS A 214 20.35 -16.41 -5.11
C LYS A 214 20.24 -17.74 -4.39
N ILE A 215 19.16 -17.92 -3.63
CA ILE A 215 18.79 -19.22 -3.09
C ILE A 215 17.87 -19.90 -4.08
N CYS A 216 18.35 -20.97 -4.70
CA CYS A 216 17.55 -21.76 -5.61
C CYS A 216 16.66 -22.72 -4.81
N LEU A 217 15.38 -22.41 -4.72
CA LEU A 217 14.37 -23.27 -4.08
C LEU A 217 13.78 -24.32 -5.05
N ASN A 218 14.30 -24.42 -6.28
CA ASN A 218 13.80 -25.34 -7.31
C ASN A 218 13.87 -26.81 -6.88
N GLN A 219 14.76 -27.16 -5.95
CA GLN A 219 14.82 -28.51 -5.37
C GLN A 219 13.64 -28.83 -4.44
N TYR A 220 12.89 -27.80 -4.02
CA TYR A 220 11.74 -27.95 -3.11
C TYR A 220 10.42 -27.56 -3.76
N LEU A 221 10.44 -26.61 -4.71
CA LEU A 221 9.25 -26.06 -5.37
C LEU A 221 9.62 -25.63 -6.80
N ASP A 222 9.06 -26.30 -7.79
CA ASP A 222 9.26 -25.97 -9.19
C ASP A 222 8.79 -24.54 -9.51
N GLY A 223 9.61 -23.80 -10.26
CA GLY A 223 9.26 -22.48 -10.75
C GLY A 223 9.49 -21.32 -9.78
N ILE A 224 10.13 -21.54 -8.62
CA ILE A 224 10.44 -20.50 -7.66
C ILE A 224 11.91 -20.11 -7.71
N GLU A 225 12.19 -18.84 -8.02
CA GLU A 225 13.49 -18.21 -7.81
C GLU A 225 13.40 -17.30 -6.57
N ALA A 226 14.17 -17.59 -5.54
CA ALA A 226 14.23 -16.79 -4.33
C ALA A 226 15.60 -16.11 -4.21
N TYR A 227 15.58 -14.86 -3.79
CA TYR A 227 16.75 -14.03 -3.57
C TYR A 227 16.74 -13.55 -2.12
N VAL A 228 17.87 -13.68 -1.43
CA VAL A 228 18.03 -13.21 -0.04
C VAL A 228 19.17 -12.23 0.00
N GLU A 229 18.90 -11.01 0.40
CA GLU A 229 19.89 -9.99 0.73
C GLU A 229 20.06 -9.97 2.24
N CYS A 230 21.27 -10.31 2.72
CA CYS A 230 21.61 -10.20 4.13
C CYS A 230 22.32 -8.86 4.37
N ASN A 231 21.80 -8.07 5.30
CA ASN A 231 22.49 -6.89 5.80
C ASN A 231 22.55 -6.93 7.33
N TYR A 232 23.32 -6.02 7.93
CA TYR A 232 23.51 -5.96 9.39
C TYR A 232 22.21 -5.71 10.19
N LYS A 233 21.12 -5.27 9.54
CA LYS A 233 19.85 -4.92 10.18
C LYS A 233 18.72 -5.90 9.88
N GLY A 234 18.93 -6.86 8.97
CA GLY A 234 17.90 -7.81 8.61
C GLY A 234 18.14 -8.52 7.29
N LEU A 235 17.18 -9.33 6.91
CA LEU A 235 17.14 -10.04 5.64
C LEU A 235 16.09 -9.42 4.75
N ASN A 236 16.50 -8.93 3.58
CA ASN A 236 15.57 -8.58 2.54
C ASN A 236 15.37 -9.78 1.63
N PHE A 237 14.15 -10.21 1.47
CA PHE A 237 13.79 -11.36 0.67
C PHE A 237 13.00 -10.92 -0.55
N ALA A 238 13.53 -11.17 -1.74
CA ALA A 238 12.82 -10.98 -3.00
C ALA A 238 12.59 -12.33 -3.67
N LYS A 239 11.36 -12.61 -4.06
CA LYS A 239 10.96 -13.86 -4.69
C LYS A 239 10.27 -13.57 -6.01
N LYS A 240 10.74 -14.21 -7.07
CA LYS A 240 10.11 -14.20 -8.38
C LYS A 240 9.40 -15.53 -8.60
N ILE A 241 8.11 -15.49 -8.83
CA ILE A 241 7.32 -16.67 -9.17
C ILE A 241 6.87 -16.54 -10.63
N LYS A 242 7.04 -17.62 -11.40
CA LYS A 242 6.31 -17.80 -12.65
C LYS A 242 5.07 -18.62 -12.33
N ASP A 243 3.90 -18.10 -12.68
CA ASP A 243 2.68 -18.91 -12.64
C ASP A 243 2.68 -19.94 -13.80
N LEU A 244 1.66 -20.80 -13.81
CA LEU A 244 1.49 -21.83 -14.84
C LEU A 244 1.31 -21.24 -16.26
N ASN A 245 0.98 -19.94 -16.38
CA ASN A 245 0.82 -19.22 -17.64
C ASN A 245 2.07 -18.45 -18.05
N GLY A 246 3.14 -18.50 -17.25
CA GLY A 246 4.40 -17.81 -17.54
C GLY A 246 4.48 -16.36 -17.06
N ASN A 247 3.43 -15.84 -16.38
CA ASN A 247 3.43 -14.51 -15.81
C ASN A 247 4.41 -14.43 -14.63
N LYS A 248 5.10 -13.30 -14.51
CA LYS A 248 6.11 -13.09 -13.49
C LYS A 248 5.52 -12.26 -12.35
N SER A 249 5.51 -12.80 -11.15
CA SER A 249 5.16 -12.06 -9.93
C SER A 249 6.40 -11.92 -9.04
N TYR A 250 6.55 -10.77 -8.40
CA TYR A 250 7.63 -10.50 -7.47
C TYR A 250 7.09 -10.39 -6.06
N TYR A 251 7.82 -10.92 -5.10
CA TYR A 251 7.54 -10.78 -3.68
C TYR A 251 8.74 -10.12 -3.01
N TYR A 252 8.50 -9.13 -2.20
CA TYR A 252 9.52 -8.48 -1.39
C TYR A 252 9.12 -8.50 0.07
N ASN A 253 10.05 -8.89 0.94
CA ASN A 253 9.88 -8.89 2.38
C ASN A 253 11.12 -8.34 3.05
N HIS A 254 10.92 -7.44 3.99
CA HIS A 254 11.91 -7.07 4.98
C HIS A 254 11.71 -7.95 6.21
N ILE A 255 12.73 -8.69 6.58
CA ILE A 255 12.73 -9.58 7.74
C ILE A 255 13.66 -8.95 8.78
N GLU A 256 13.10 -8.49 9.89
CA GLU A 256 13.90 -8.06 11.03
C GLU A 256 14.49 -9.29 11.73
N ASN A 257 15.81 -9.29 11.92
CA ASN A 257 16.50 -10.33 12.68
C ASN A 257 16.46 -9.97 14.16
N GLU A 258 15.80 -10.77 14.98
CA GLU A 258 16.12 -10.86 16.40
C GLU A 258 17.23 -11.90 16.58
N ILE A 259 18.43 -11.44 16.89
CA ILE A 259 19.52 -12.32 17.32
C ILE A 259 19.32 -12.57 18.81
N ILE A 260 18.88 -13.76 19.16
CA ILE A 260 18.81 -14.19 20.56
C ILE A 260 20.06 -15.05 20.82
N GLU A 261 20.97 -14.55 21.63
CA GLU A 261 22.08 -15.33 22.16
C GLU A 261 21.62 -16.06 23.43
N GLU A 262 21.26 -17.32 23.29
CA GLU A 262 21.08 -18.26 24.41
C GLU A 262 22.15 -19.33 24.35
N ASP A 263 22.91 -19.50 25.46
CA ASP A 263 23.83 -20.58 25.70
C ASP A 263 24.84 -20.90 24.57
N ASN A 264 25.53 -19.88 24.05
CA ASN A 264 26.51 -20.04 22.95
C ASN A 264 25.92 -20.60 21.64
N LYS A 265 24.62 -20.53 21.45
CA LYS A 265 23.96 -20.82 20.16
C LYS A 265 23.19 -19.61 19.67
N THR A 266 23.66 -19.05 18.58
CA THR A 266 22.93 -17.99 17.87
C THR A 266 21.70 -18.61 17.19
N ARG A 267 20.51 -18.22 17.64
CA ARG A 267 19.26 -18.54 16.95
C ARG A 267 18.78 -17.31 16.22
N CYS A 268 18.60 -17.41 14.93
CA CYS A 268 17.93 -16.39 14.13
C CYS A 268 16.43 -16.69 14.07
N ILE A 269 15.61 -15.84 14.67
CA ILE A 269 14.16 -15.94 14.54
C ILE A 269 13.75 -15.06 13.35
N LEU A 270 13.37 -15.71 12.26
CA LEU A 270 12.87 -15.05 11.07
C LEU A 270 11.37 -14.82 11.21
N ARG A 271 10.94 -13.56 11.41
CA ARG A 271 9.53 -13.18 11.28
C ARG A 271 9.28 -12.80 9.82
N VAL A 272 8.60 -13.68 9.11
CA VAL A 272 8.28 -13.47 7.70
C VAL A 272 6.95 -12.76 7.59
N PHE A 273 6.97 -11.50 7.13
CA PHE A 273 5.79 -10.78 6.71
C PHE A 273 5.67 -10.90 5.19
N TYR A 274 4.63 -11.54 4.69
CA TYR A 274 4.44 -11.74 3.26
C TYR A 274 3.87 -10.49 2.59
N CYS A 275 4.57 -9.97 1.62
CA CYS A 275 4.03 -9.06 0.61
C CYS A 275 4.11 -9.76 -0.74
N ARG A 276 2.97 -10.01 -1.37
CA ARG A 276 2.90 -10.49 -2.75
C ARG A 276 2.90 -9.27 -3.67
N ILE A 277 3.78 -9.24 -4.65
CA ILE A 277 3.86 -8.19 -5.65
C ILE A 277 3.56 -8.80 -6.99
#